data_2e110146e09b8f155bca9e6e7ccd3ff1
#
_entry.id   2e110146e09b8f155bca9e6e7ccd3ff1
#
_cell.length_a   1.000
_cell.length_b   1.000
_cell.length_c   1.000
_cell.angle_alpha   90.00
_cell.angle_beta   90.00
_cell.angle_gamma   90.00
#
_symmetry.space_group_name_H-M   'P 1'
#
loop_
_entity.id
_entity.type
_entity.pdbx_description
1 polymer ?
#
loop_
_entity_poly.entity_id
_entity_poly.type
_entity_poly.pdbx_seq_one_letter_code
_entity_poly.pdbx_strand_id
1 'polypeptide(L)'
;MVSTERWSDEQSVIQTANDTIYGLAGGIWSGDVARAMRMADRIEAGTIYINNYFNAATQSPVGGFKQSGYGRENGFEGMRCFMQTKSVWLATNPTQADPFPED
;
A
#
# COMPACT_ATOMS: atom_id res chain seq x y z
N MET A 1 -17.81 5.80 -19.65
CA MET A 1 -18.91 4.81 -19.47
C MET A 1 -18.82 4.33 -18.03
N VAL A 2 -19.95 4.28 -17.31
CA VAL A 2 -20.04 3.76 -15.94
C VAL A 2 -20.95 2.54 -16.00
N SER A 3 -20.50 1.41 -15.42
CA SER A 3 -21.34 0.23 -15.22
C SER A 3 -21.76 0.14 -13.77
N THR A 4 -22.97 -0.34 -13.52
CA THR A 4 -23.52 -0.55 -12.18
C THR A 4 -24.00 -2.00 -12.05
N GLU A 5 -23.71 -2.60 -10.92
CA GLU A 5 -24.10 -3.96 -10.60
C GLU A 5 -24.72 -4.01 -9.20
N ARG A 6 -25.76 -4.83 -9.02
CA ARG A 6 -26.36 -5.10 -7.70
C ARG A 6 -25.64 -6.30 -7.08
N TRP A 7 -25.32 -6.19 -5.80
CA TRP A 7 -24.74 -7.28 -5.06
C TRP A 7 -25.54 -7.58 -3.78
N SER A 8 -25.44 -8.80 -3.28
CA SER A 8 -26.11 -9.26 -2.06
C SER A 8 -25.17 -9.92 -1.07
N ASP A 9 -23.94 -10.16 -1.45
CA ASP A 9 -22.94 -10.91 -0.72
C ASP A 9 -21.57 -10.20 -0.76
N GLU A 10 -20.96 -9.99 0.41
CA GLU A 10 -19.66 -9.30 0.54
C GLU A 10 -18.55 -9.99 -0.26
N GLN A 11 -18.55 -11.32 -0.30
CA GLN A 11 -17.51 -12.06 -0.99
C GLN A 11 -17.54 -11.79 -2.49
N SER A 12 -18.73 -11.82 -3.08
CA SER A 12 -18.90 -11.61 -4.53
C SER A 12 -18.52 -10.19 -4.93
N VAL A 13 -18.92 -9.17 -4.16
CA VAL A 13 -18.59 -7.77 -4.48
C VAL A 13 -17.09 -7.49 -4.37
N ILE A 14 -16.40 -8.10 -3.38
CA ILE A 14 -14.95 -7.96 -3.26
C ILE A 14 -14.25 -8.65 -4.44
N GLN A 15 -14.70 -9.84 -4.86
CA GLN A 15 -14.17 -10.51 -6.04
C GLN A 15 -14.33 -9.65 -7.29
N THR A 16 -15.54 -9.11 -7.51
CA THR A 16 -15.81 -8.22 -8.65
C THR A 16 -14.96 -6.95 -8.60
N ALA A 17 -14.82 -6.34 -7.42
CA ALA A 17 -13.97 -5.15 -7.24
C ALA A 17 -12.50 -5.43 -7.54
N ASN A 18 -12.04 -6.65 -7.25
CA ASN A 18 -10.65 -7.05 -7.49
C ASN A 18 -10.42 -7.64 -8.89
N ASP A 19 -11.48 -7.97 -9.62
CA ASP A 19 -11.40 -8.50 -11.00
C ASP A 19 -11.12 -7.38 -12.01
N THR A 20 -9.97 -6.75 -11.84
CA THR A 20 -9.45 -5.69 -12.71
C THR A 20 -7.93 -5.70 -12.67
N ILE A 21 -7.33 -5.27 -13.78
CA ILE A 21 -5.87 -5.06 -13.85
C ILE A 21 -5.42 -3.80 -13.09
N TYR A 22 -6.34 -2.97 -12.62
CA TYR A 22 -6.07 -1.74 -11.90
C TYR A 22 -6.34 -1.87 -10.40
N GLY A 23 -5.77 -0.96 -9.63
CA GLY A 23 -5.93 -0.88 -8.18
C GLY A 23 -5.44 0.47 -7.64
N LEU A 24 -5.90 1.58 -8.22
CA LEU A 24 -5.48 2.90 -7.74
C LEU A 24 -6.24 3.28 -6.47
N ALA A 25 -7.55 3.31 -6.54
CA ALA A 25 -8.40 3.69 -5.43
C ALA A 25 -9.77 3.01 -5.50
N GLY A 26 -10.42 2.88 -4.35
CA GLY A 26 -11.80 2.44 -4.20
C GLY A 26 -12.56 3.28 -3.17
N GLY A 27 -13.89 3.24 -3.23
CA GLY A 27 -14.77 3.92 -2.29
C GLY A 27 -15.85 2.99 -1.75
N ILE A 28 -16.09 3.05 -0.45
CA ILE A 28 -17.09 2.25 0.26
C ILE A 28 -18.04 3.19 1.00
N TRP A 29 -19.34 3.07 0.78
CA TRP A 29 -20.37 3.76 1.55
C TRP A 29 -21.13 2.75 2.41
N SER A 30 -21.09 2.90 3.71
CA SER A 30 -21.75 2.00 4.64
C SER A 30 -22.07 2.71 5.96
N GLY A 31 -23.25 2.42 6.52
CA GLY A 31 -23.57 2.78 7.90
C GLY A 31 -22.89 1.85 8.93
N ASP A 32 -22.40 0.69 8.50
CA ASP A 32 -21.64 -0.24 9.33
C ASP A 32 -20.14 -0.06 9.05
N VAL A 33 -19.46 0.65 9.93
CA VAL A 33 -18.02 0.95 9.82
C VAL A 33 -17.18 -0.33 9.92
N ALA A 34 -17.57 -1.29 10.75
CA ALA A 34 -16.83 -2.54 10.90
C ALA A 34 -16.87 -3.36 9.60
N ARG A 35 -18.01 -3.38 8.90
CA ARG A 35 -18.14 -3.96 7.57
C ARG A 35 -17.25 -3.23 6.56
N ALA A 36 -17.30 -1.92 6.54
CA ALA A 36 -16.51 -1.12 5.61
C ALA A 36 -15.01 -1.37 5.80
N MET A 37 -14.52 -1.47 7.02
CA MET A 37 -13.12 -1.78 7.33
C MET A 37 -12.73 -3.18 6.84
N ARG A 38 -13.55 -4.20 7.12
CA ARG A 38 -13.28 -5.57 6.61
C ARG A 38 -13.20 -5.63 5.08
N MET A 39 -14.05 -4.88 4.41
CA MET A 39 -14.03 -4.79 2.94
C MET A 39 -12.79 -4.04 2.46
N ALA A 40 -12.43 -2.95 3.11
CA ALA A 40 -11.26 -2.15 2.78
C ALA A 40 -9.96 -2.97 2.82
N ASP A 41 -9.81 -3.84 3.82
CA ASP A 41 -8.66 -4.74 3.96
C ASP A 41 -8.54 -5.78 2.83
N ARG A 42 -9.63 -6.04 2.13
CA ARG A 42 -9.72 -7.09 1.10
C ARG A 42 -9.75 -6.56 -0.32
N ILE A 43 -10.00 -5.27 -0.50
CA ILE A 43 -9.97 -4.62 -1.82
C ILE A 43 -8.54 -4.27 -2.18
N GLU A 44 -8.09 -4.75 -3.31
CA GLU A 44 -6.73 -4.59 -3.82
C GLU A 44 -6.53 -3.23 -4.51
N ALA A 45 -6.54 -2.16 -3.71
CA ALA A 45 -6.29 -0.81 -4.18
C ALA A 45 -5.39 -0.03 -3.19
N GLY A 46 -4.62 0.89 -3.72
CA GLY A 46 -3.66 1.66 -2.93
C GLY A 46 -4.30 2.66 -1.98
N THR A 47 -5.53 3.10 -2.26
CA THR A 47 -6.30 3.99 -1.38
C THR A 47 -7.75 3.51 -1.31
N ILE A 48 -8.28 3.36 -0.10
CA ILE A 48 -9.70 3.10 0.12
C ILE A 48 -10.32 4.24 0.91
N TYR A 49 -11.36 4.81 0.34
CA TYR A 49 -12.17 5.83 0.98
C TYR A 49 -13.41 5.20 1.61
N ILE A 50 -13.72 5.56 2.85
CA ILE A 50 -14.92 5.11 3.55
C ILE A 50 -15.81 6.33 3.85
N ASN A 51 -17.03 6.32 3.33
CA ASN A 51 -18.03 7.40 3.46
C ASN A 51 -17.54 8.77 3.01
N ASN A 52 -16.50 8.80 2.19
CA ASN A 52 -16.01 9.98 1.48
C ASN A 52 -15.37 9.54 0.17
N TYR A 53 -14.91 10.49 -0.63
CA TYR A 53 -14.13 10.19 -1.83
C TYR A 53 -13.23 11.36 -2.19
N PHE A 54 -12.05 11.03 -2.70
CA PHE A 54 -11.05 11.98 -3.18
C PHE A 54 -10.50 12.97 -2.13
N ASN A 55 -10.50 12.59 -0.85
CA ASN A 55 -9.78 13.32 0.17
C ASN A 55 -8.29 12.95 0.12
N ALA A 56 -7.44 13.96 -0.03
CA ALA A 56 -5.99 13.79 -0.02
C ALA A 56 -5.36 14.62 1.09
N ALA A 57 -4.32 14.09 1.70
CA ALA A 57 -3.49 14.79 2.67
C ALA A 57 -2.02 14.53 2.31
N THR A 58 -1.19 15.56 2.38
CA THR A 58 0.23 15.46 1.98
C THR A 58 1.02 14.45 2.82
N GLN A 59 0.58 14.14 4.02
CA GLN A 59 1.16 13.12 4.89
C GLN A 59 0.65 11.70 4.61
N SER A 60 -0.38 11.53 3.77
CA SER A 60 -0.92 10.22 3.41
C SER A 60 -0.29 9.72 2.13
N PRO A 61 0.34 8.53 2.12
CA PRO A 61 0.91 7.98 0.90
C PRO A 61 -0.16 7.69 -0.14
N VAL A 62 0.14 8.00 -1.40
CA VAL A 62 -0.71 7.75 -2.56
C VAL A 62 0.04 6.90 -3.57
N GLY A 63 -0.62 5.91 -4.14
CA GLY A 63 -0.05 5.08 -5.20
C GLY A 63 -0.90 3.87 -5.49
N GLY A 64 -0.72 3.27 -6.66
CA GLY A 64 -1.53 2.16 -7.14
C GLY A 64 -1.03 0.78 -6.73
N PHE A 65 -1.93 -0.18 -6.84
CA PHE A 65 -1.65 -1.61 -6.92
C PHE A 65 -1.75 -2.07 -8.38
N LYS A 66 -1.31 -3.26 -8.66
CA LYS A 66 -1.40 -3.89 -9.99
C LYS A 66 -0.84 -2.97 -11.09
N GLN A 67 -1.55 -2.82 -12.21
CA GLN A 67 -1.11 -1.96 -13.32
C GLN A 67 -1.42 -0.45 -13.11
N SER A 68 -2.00 -0.08 -11.99
CA SER A 68 -2.13 1.34 -11.61
C SER A 68 -0.81 1.98 -11.19
N GLY A 69 0.24 1.20 -11.05
CA GLY A 69 1.60 1.67 -10.83
C GLY A 69 2.26 1.06 -9.59
N TYR A 70 3.52 1.40 -9.41
CA TYR A 70 4.34 1.02 -8.27
C TYR A 70 5.00 2.27 -7.67
N GLY A 71 5.46 2.15 -6.44
CA GLY A 71 5.94 3.29 -5.67
C GLY A 71 4.82 4.04 -4.95
N ARG A 72 5.19 5.07 -4.23
CA ARG A 72 4.26 5.92 -3.49
C ARG A 72 4.70 7.37 -3.61
N GLU A 73 3.71 8.25 -3.72
CA GLU A 73 3.87 9.69 -3.55
C GLU A 73 3.36 10.09 -2.18
N ASN A 74 3.75 11.24 -1.69
CA ASN A 74 3.36 11.79 -0.41
C ASN A 74 3.78 10.93 0.81
N GLY A 75 3.58 11.48 2.00
CA GLY A 75 3.91 10.82 3.25
C GLY A 75 5.39 10.43 3.37
N PHE A 76 5.70 9.68 4.38
CA PHE A 76 7.04 9.16 4.61
C PHE A 76 7.48 8.15 3.53
N GLU A 77 6.54 7.38 3.00
CA GLU A 77 6.83 6.40 1.96
C GLU A 77 7.27 7.06 0.64
N GLY A 78 6.68 8.22 0.30
CA GLY A 78 7.11 9.00 -0.85
C GLY A 78 8.53 9.57 -0.68
N MET A 79 8.90 9.97 0.53
CA MET A 79 10.26 10.45 0.84
C MET A 79 11.31 9.36 0.65
N ARG A 80 11.00 8.11 0.95
CA ARG A 80 11.92 6.98 0.83
C ARG A 80 12.47 6.80 -0.58
N CYS A 81 11.69 7.16 -1.61
CA CYS A 81 12.14 7.08 -3.00
C CYS A 81 13.36 7.99 -3.31
N PHE A 82 13.58 9.02 -2.50
CA PHE A 82 14.69 9.96 -2.63
C PHE A 82 15.83 9.69 -1.64
N MET A 83 15.76 8.62 -0.87
CA MET A 83 16.73 8.26 0.17
C MET A 83 17.48 7.00 -0.20
N GLN A 84 18.71 6.91 0.28
CA GLN A 84 19.51 5.69 0.21
C GLN A 84 19.92 5.25 1.61
N THR A 85 19.78 3.98 1.89
CA THR A 85 20.20 3.41 3.16
C THR A 85 21.71 3.15 3.14
N LYS A 86 22.42 3.63 4.16
CA LYS A 86 23.83 3.33 4.38
C LYS A 86 23.98 2.65 5.74
N SER A 87 24.68 1.55 5.77
CA SER A 87 25.10 0.90 7.02
C SER A 87 26.56 1.24 7.28
N VAL A 88 26.88 1.64 8.52
CA VAL A 88 28.25 1.94 8.96
C VAL A 88 28.58 1.05 10.15
N TRP A 89 29.63 0.28 10.02
CA TRP A 89 30.13 -0.60 11.08
C TRP A 89 31.47 -0.04 11.54
N LEU A 90 31.54 0.39 12.79
CA LEU A 90 32.75 0.88 13.42
C LEU A 90 33.19 -0.11 14.50
N ALA A 91 34.36 -0.73 14.33
CA ALA A 91 35.03 -1.47 15.40
C ALA A 91 35.97 -0.53 16.13
N THR A 92 35.73 -0.28 17.40
CA THR A 92 36.62 0.54 18.27
C THR A 92 37.77 -0.26 18.85
N ASN A 93 37.66 -1.59 18.81
CA ASN A 93 38.75 -2.51 19.19
C ASN A 93 38.83 -3.62 18.13
N PRO A 94 39.69 -3.50 17.13
CA PRO A 94 39.78 -4.48 16.03
C PRO A 94 40.52 -5.75 16.52
N THR A 95 39.77 -6.64 17.15
CA THR A 95 40.23 -8.01 17.49
C THR A 95 39.69 -9.06 16.53
N GLN A 96 39.20 -8.63 15.37
CA GLN A 96 38.69 -9.56 14.37
C GLN A 96 39.85 -10.40 13.84
N ALA A 97 39.74 -11.71 13.96
CA ALA A 97 40.68 -12.64 13.33
C ALA A 97 40.67 -12.44 11.81
N ASP A 98 41.84 -12.49 11.21
CA ASP A 98 41.97 -12.48 9.75
C ASP A 98 41.18 -13.68 9.19
N PRO A 99 40.18 -13.44 8.34
CA PRO A 99 39.41 -14.52 7.71
C PRO A 99 40.25 -15.33 6.69
N PHE A 100 41.46 -14.84 6.34
CA PHE A 100 42.40 -15.50 5.44
C PHE A 100 43.81 -15.59 6.10
N PRO A 101 43.95 -16.33 7.20
CA PRO A 101 45.28 -16.46 7.82
C PRO A 101 46.25 -17.05 6.80
N GLU A 102 47.43 -16.45 6.64
CA GLU A 102 48.51 -17.05 5.89
C GLU A 102 49.04 -18.28 6.66
N ASP A 103 49.19 -19.41 5.97
CA ASP A 103 49.75 -20.65 6.53
C ASP A 103 51.24 -20.51 6.90
#